data_29b962572acff8fe4743b662fdd5ab8e
#
_entry.id   29b962572acff8fe4743b662fdd5ab8e
#
_cell.length_a   1.000
_cell.length_b   1.000
_cell.length_c   1.000
_cell.angle_alpha   90.00
_cell.angle_beta   90.00
_cell.angle_gamma   90.00
#
_symmetry.space_group_name_H-M   'P 1'
#
loop_
_entity.id
_entity.type
_entity.pdbx_description
1 polymer ?
#
loop_
_entity_poly.entity_id
_entity_poly.type
_entity_poly.pdbx_seq_one_letter_code
_entity_poly.pdbx_strand_id
1 'polypeptide(L)'
;MLFRSGYFTSYRDPNLAKTYDIYTDAAAYVQSLELDERELTKYIIGAIGAIDTPMTASMKGNRSLAAYLGERSFEQIQKNRDELLSTTVEDLRKLSGAVAAITEAGHICVIGSESKITEEKERFEHVEQLIQ
;
A
#
# COMPACT_ATOMS: atom_id res chain seq x y z
N MET A 1 2.07 -10.57 -10.15
CA MET A 1 2.10 -10.37 -8.68
C MET A 1 0.70 -10.59 -8.14
N LEU A 2 0.50 -11.53 -7.23
CA LEU A 2 -0.80 -11.76 -6.59
C LEU A 2 -0.81 -10.93 -5.29
N PHE A 3 -1.55 -9.82 -5.28
CA PHE A 3 -1.86 -9.12 -4.03
C PHE A 3 -2.80 -10.01 -3.21
N ARG A 4 -2.40 -10.35 -2.00
CA ARG A 4 -3.27 -11.11 -1.08
C ARG A 4 -4.19 -10.20 -0.28
N SER A 5 -3.78 -8.95 -0.06
CA SER A 5 -4.58 -7.91 0.61
C SER A 5 -4.05 -6.54 0.23
N GLY A 6 -4.94 -5.56 0.16
CA GLY A 6 -4.61 -4.16 0.02
C GLY A 6 -5.43 -3.35 1.02
N TYR A 7 -4.87 -2.29 1.56
CA TYR A 7 -5.56 -1.40 2.49
C TYR A 7 -4.96 0.00 2.45
N PHE A 8 -5.78 0.98 2.79
CA PHE A 8 -5.34 2.33 3.10
C PHE A 8 -5.24 2.50 4.61
N THR A 9 -4.27 3.27 5.08
CA THR A 9 -4.13 3.60 6.50
C THR A 9 -3.85 5.07 6.68
N SER A 10 -4.41 5.65 7.73
CA SER A 10 -4.10 6.98 8.23
C SER A 10 -3.82 6.92 9.72
N TYR A 11 -2.93 7.75 10.21
CA TYR A 11 -2.56 7.82 11.61
C TYR A 11 -2.57 9.25 12.12
N ARG A 12 -3.24 9.47 13.27
CA ARG A 12 -3.41 10.80 13.88
C ARG A 12 -4.10 11.81 12.96
N ASP A 13 -5.06 11.34 12.18
CA ASP A 13 -5.80 12.15 11.23
C ASP A 13 -7.10 12.68 11.87
N PRO A 14 -7.25 14.00 12.03
CA PRO A 14 -8.47 14.58 12.58
C PRO A 14 -9.59 14.76 11.54
N ASN A 15 -9.33 14.50 10.24
CA ASN A 15 -10.24 14.79 9.13
C ASN A 15 -10.79 13.52 8.48
N LEU A 16 -11.48 12.70 9.26
CA LEU A 16 -11.96 11.40 8.84
C LEU A 16 -12.71 11.42 7.50
N ALA A 17 -13.69 12.30 7.32
CA ALA A 17 -14.45 12.39 6.07
C ALA A 17 -13.56 12.68 4.86
N LYS A 18 -12.68 13.69 4.94
CA LYS A 18 -11.77 14.03 3.85
C LYS A 18 -10.80 12.91 3.50
N THR A 19 -10.36 12.15 4.48
CA THR A 19 -9.47 11.01 4.27
C THR A 19 -10.18 9.91 3.50
N TYR A 20 -11.45 9.66 3.79
CA TYR A 20 -12.26 8.72 2.99
C TYR A 20 -12.48 9.20 1.56
N ASP A 21 -12.74 10.48 1.36
CA ASP A 21 -12.89 11.05 0.02
C ASP A 21 -11.60 10.84 -0.78
N ILE A 22 -10.43 11.12 -0.18
CA ILE A 22 -9.11 10.87 -0.81
C ILE A 22 -8.91 9.39 -1.15
N TYR A 23 -9.31 8.48 -0.26
CA TYR A 23 -9.19 7.04 -0.53
C TYR A 23 -10.11 6.60 -1.66
N THR A 24 -11.32 7.15 -1.73
CA THR A 24 -12.29 6.87 -2.81
C THR A 24 -11.76 7.36 -4.15
N ASP A 25 -11.13 8.52 -4.19
CA ASP A 25 -10.58 9.11 -5.40
C ASP A 25 -9.23 8.52 -5.83
N ALA A 26 -8.59 7.72 -4.96
CA ALA A 26 -7.26 7.18 -5.20
C ALA A 26 -7.14 6.36 -6.50
N ALA A 27 -8.18 5.60 -6.85
CA ALA A 27 -8.19 4.80 -8.09
C ALA A 27 -8.18 5.70 -9.34
N ALA A 28 -8.99 6.76 -9.36
CA ALA A 28 -9.02 7.74 -10.45
C ALA A 28 -7.70 8.50 -10.55
N TYR A 29 -7.11 8.86 -9.41
CA TYR A 29 -5.79 9.48 -9.36
C TYR A 29 -4.71 8.58 -9.96
N VAL A 30 -4.66 7.29 -9.59
CA VAL A 30 -3.70 6.33 -10.14
C VAL A 30 -3.91 6.14 -11.64
N GLN A 31 -5.15 6.09 -12.11
CA GLN A 31 -5.47 5.95 -13.53
C GLN A 31 -5.02 7.14 -14.36
N SER A 32 -5.13 8.34 -13.83
CA SER A 32 -4.72 9.60 -14.48
C SER A 32 -3.28 10.01 -14.17
N LEU A 33 -2.49 9.14 -13.53
CA LEU A 33 -1.14 9.44 -13.07
C LEU A 33 -0.25 9.86 -14.25
N GLU A 34 0.31 11.04 -14.17
CA GLU A 34 1.32 11.55 -15.11
C GLU A 34 2.62 11.80 -14.35
N LEU A 35 3.69 11.18 -14.80
CA LEU A 35 5.03 11.34 -14.25
C LEU A 35 5.99 11.57 -15.41
N ASP A 36 6.89 12.51 -15.25
CA ASP A 36 8.02 12.62 -16.14
C ASP A 36 9.07 11.52 -15.85
N GLU A 37 10.03 11.33 -16.75
CA GLU A 37 11.06 10.29 -16.64
C GLU A 37 11.89 10.45 -15.34
N ARG A 38 12.16 11.68 -14.93
CA ARG A 38 12.92 11.97 -13.72
C ARG A 38 12.14 11.62 -12.45
N GLU A 39 10.85 11.88 -12.42
CA GLU A 39 9.97 11.54 -11.30
C GLU A 39 9.82 10.03 -11.17
N LEU A 40 9.55 9.34 -12.28
CA LEU A 40 9.48 7.88 -12.29
C LEU A 40 10.80 7.26 -11.80
N THR A 41 11.94 7.75 -12.30
CA THR A 41 13.26 7.29 -11.87
C THR A 41 13.46 7.45 -10.35
N LYS A 42 13.03 8.57 -9.75
CA LYS A 42 13.13 8.77 -8.30
C LYS A 42 12.32 7.70 -7.52
N TYR A 43 11.11 7.39 -7.98
CA TYR A 43 10.29 6.36 -7.34
C TYR A 43 10.91 4.98 -7.47
N ILE A 44 11.45 4.63 -8.64
CA ILE A 44 12.15 3.36 -8.86
C ILE A 44 13.38 3.26 -7.95
N ILE A 45 14.20 4.32 -7.87
CA ILE A 45 15.38 4.35 -6.98
C ILE A 45 14.96 4.17 -5.52
N GLY A 46 13.91 4.85 -5.07
CA GLY A 46 13.38 4.70 -3.70
C GLY A 46 12.95 3.26 -3.41
N ALA A 47 12.22 2.64 -4.32
CA ALA A 47 11.73 1.28 -4.18
C ALA A 47 12.89 0.24 -4.22
N ILE A 48 13.86 0.39 -5.12
CA ILE A 48 15.06 -0.45 -5.19
C ILE A 48 15.92 -0.28 -3.93
N GLY A 49 16.07 0.94 -3.43
CA GLY A 49 16.82 1.20 -2.20
C GLY A 49 16.27 0.44 -0.99
N ALA A 50 14.95 0.27 -0.92
CA ALA A 50 14.31 -0.54 0.13
C ALA A 50 14.59 -2.06 -0.03
N ILE A 51 14.70 -2.55 -1.27
CA ILE A 51 15.00 -3.96 -1.57
C ILE A 51 16.49 -4.27 -1.40
N ASP A 52 17.36 -3.38 -1.87
CA ASP A 52 18.81 -3.54 -1.90
C ASP A 52 19.51 -2.98 -0.65
N THR A 53 18.78 -2.89 0.48
CA THR A 53 19.36 -2.42 1.75
C THR A 53 20.58 -3.25 2.14
N PRO A 54 21.71 -2.62 2.55
CA PRO A 54 22.87 -3.33 3.05
C PRO A 54 22.53 -4.24 4.24
N MET A 55 22.96 -5.49 4.18
CA MET A 55 22.63 -6.50 5.18
C MET A 55 23.86 -7.07 5.86
N THR A 56 23.79 -7.26 7.18
CA THR A 56 24.74 -8.05 7.95
C THR A 56 24.64 -9.53 7.56
N ALA A 57 25.62 -10.34 7.95
CA ALA A 57 25.60 -11.80 7.72
C ALA A 57 24.35 -12.46 8.31
N SER A 58 23.94 -12.05 9.52
CA SER A 58 22.73 -12.54 10.18
C SER A 58 21.45 -12.18 9.39
N MET A 59 21.34 -10.94 8.92
CA MET A 59 20.19 -10.51 8.10
C MET A 59 20.11 -11.29 6.79
N LYS A 60 21.27 -11.57 6.14
CA LYS A 60 21.30 -12.40 4.92
C LYS A 60 20.82 -13.82 5.19
N GLY A 61 21.24 -14.42 6.32
CA GLY A 61 20.79 -15.74 6.75
C GLY A 61 19.28 -15.78 6.98
N ASN A 62 18.74 -14.82 7.73
CA ASN A 62 17.32 -14.73 8.00
C ASN A 62 16.50 -14.51 6.70
N ARG A 63 16.98 -13.67 5.77
CA ARG A 63 16.34 -13.45 4.48
C ARG A 63 16.33 -14.73 3.62
N SER A 64 17.44 -15.47 3.60
CA SER A 64 17.52 -16.76 2.90
C SER A 64 16.57 -17.79 3.48
N LEU A 65 16.52 -17.89 4.81
CA LEU A 65 15.59 -18.79 5.51
C LEU A 65 14.12 -18.43 5.20
N ALA A 66 13.77 -17.15 5.27
CA ALA A 66 12.43 -16.68 4.94
C ALA A 66 12.05 -16.93 3.48
N ALA A 67 13.00 -16.81 2.54
CA ALA A 67 12.80 -17.14 1.15
C ALA A 67 12.58 -18.64 0.96
N TYR A 68 13.37 -19.49 1.62
CA TYR A 68 13.24 -20.94 1.60
C TYR A 68 11.89 -21.40 2.16
N LEU A 69 11.50 -20.93 3.34
CA LEU A 69 10.21 -21.27 3.96
C LEU A 69 9.01 -20.73 3.18
N GLY A 70 9.18 -19.61 2.49
CA GLY A 70 8.16 -19.02 1.63
C GLY A 70 8.16 -19.53 0.18
N GLU A 71 8.94 -20.59 -0.11
CA GLU A 71 9.07 -21.20 -1.44
C GLU A 71 9.40 -20.19 -2.56
N ARG A 72 10.17 -19.15 -2.23
CA ARG A 72 10.60 -18.13 -3.20
C ARG A 72 11.97 -18.45 -3.73
N SER A 73 12.06 -18.81 -5.02
CA SER A 73 13.35 -19.08 -5.66
C SER A 73 14.14 -17.79 -5.88
N PHE A 74 15.45 -17.93 -6.07
CA PHE A 74 16.33 -16.81 -6.43
C PHE A 74 15.92 -16.17 -7.75
N GLU A 75 15.54 -16.95 -8.74
CA GLU A 75 15.07 -16.48 -10.04
C GLU A 75 13.82 -15.60 -9.89
N GLN A 76 12.89 -15.98 -9.01
CA GLN A 76 11.69 -15.20 -8.74
C GLN A 76 12.00 -13.88 -8.05
N ILE A 77 12.95 -13.88 -7.11
CA ILE A 77 13.43 -12.66 -6.45
C ILE A 77 14.08 -11.73 -7.47
N GLN A 78 14.94 -12.28 -8.33
CA GLN A 78 15.62 -11.51 -9.37
C GLN A 78 14.61 -10.97 -10.39
N LYS A 79 13.67 -11.80 -10.85
CA LYS A 79 12.60 -11.37 -11.75
C LYS A 79 11.80 -10.20 -11.20
N ASN A 80 11.37 -10.25 -9.94
CA ASN A 80 10.65 -9.15 -9.31
C ASN A 80 11.48 -7.86 -9.27
N ARG A 81 12.79 -7.97 -9.07
CA ARG A 81 13.72 -6.84 -9.09
C ARG A 81 13.83 -6.24 -10.49
N ASP A 82 13.96 -7.08 -11.51
CA ASP A 82 14.07 -6.63 -12.91
C ASP A 82 12.75 -5.99 -13.38
N GLU A 83 11.59 -6.54 -13.00
CA GLU A 83 10.28 -5.95 -13.25
C GLU A 83 10.16 -4.57 -12.61
N LEU A 84 10.64 -4.38 -11.37
CA LEU A 84 10.63 -3.09 -10.71
C LEU A 84 11.52 -2.07 -11.43
N LEU A 85 12.73 -2.48 -11.87
CA LEU A 85 13.65 -1.62 -12.60
C LEU A 85 13.11 -1.19 -13.98
N SER A 86 12.28 -2.02 -14.61
CA SER A 86 11.67 -1.77 -15.90
C SER A 86 10.25 -1.19 -15.83
N THR A 87 9.78 -0.84 -14.62
CA THR A 87 8.44 -0.27 -14.41
C THR A 87 8.25 1.01 -15.20
N THR A 88 7.12 1.11 -15.87
CA THR A 88 6.68 2.29 -16.62
C THR A 88 5.51 2.99 -15.92
N VAL A 89 5.21 4.23 -16.30
CA VAL A 89 4.01 4.95 -15.82
C VAL A 89 2.74 4.18 -16.16
N GLU A 90 2.71 3.54 -17.34
CA GLU A 90 1.59 2.70 -17.77
C GLU A 90 1.37 1.49 -16.85
N ASP A 91 2.44 0.89 -16.34
CA ASP A 91 2.32 -0.21 -15.40
C ASP A 91 1.77 0.24 -14.05
N LEU A 92 2.09 1.47 -13.63
CA LEU A 92 1.49 2.08 -12.43
C LEU A 92 0.00 2.34 -12.63
N ARG A 93 -0.42 2.87 -13.79
CA ARG A 93 -1.84 3.09 -14.12
C ARG A 93 -2.67 1.81 -14.09
N LYS A 94 -2.11 0.68 -14.51
CA LYS A 94 -2.78 -0.64 -14.44
C LYS A 94 -3.16 -1.05 -13.02
N LEU A 95 -2.53 -0.47 -12.00
CA LEU A 95 -2.87 -0.74 -10.60
C LEU A 95 -4.20 -0.09 -10.17
N SER A 96 -4.76 0.85 -10.95
CA SER A 96 -6.01 1.55 -10.62
C SER A 96 -7.16 0.59 -10.29
N GLY A 97 -7.29 -0.52 -11.02
CA GLY A 97 -8.30 -1.54 -10.74
C GLY A 97 -8.11 -2.25 -9.38
N ALA A 98 -6.86 -2.51 -8.99
CA ALA A 98 -6.57 -3.08 -7.68
C ALA A 98 -6.82 -2.07 -6.54
N VAL A 99 -6.56 -0.78 -6.80
CA VAL A 99 -6.84 0.32 -5.87
C VAL A 99 -8.35 0.51 -5.71
N ALA A 100 -9.13 0.48 -6.80
CA ALA A 100 -10.58 0.55 -6.76
C ALA A 100 -11.18 -0.59 -5.92
N ALA A 101 -10.70 -1.81 -6.08
CA ALA A 101 -11.17 -2.97 -5.33
C ALA A 101 -11.04 -2.82 -3.80
N ILE A 102 -10.07 -2.02 -3.30
CA ILE A 102 -9.92 -1.76 -1.87
C ILE A 102 -11.09 -0.94 -1.34
N THR A 103 -11.49 0.11 -2.05
CA THR A 103 -12.61 0.98 -1.65
C THR A 103 -13.96 0.34 -1.90
N GLU A 104 -14.12 -0.40 -3.00
CA GLU A 104 -15.34 -1.16 -3.33
C GLU A 104 -15.64 -2.27 -2.32
N ALA A 105 -14.62 -2.84 -1.68
CA ALA A 105 -14.80 -3.83 -0.62
C ALA A 105 -15.54 -3.28 0.60
N GLY A 106 -15.51 -1.95 0.83
CA GLY A 106 -16.29 -1.26 1.85
C GLY A 106 -15.89 -1.58 3.31
N HIS A 107 -14.77 -2.27 3.55
CA HIS A 107 -14.34 -2.61 4.90
C HIS A 107 -13.60 -1.43 5.54
N ILE A 108 -14.22 -0.80 6.52
CA ILE A 108 -13.72 0.38 7.22
C ILE A 108 -13.57 0.06 8.70
N CYS A 109 -12.42 0.39 9.28
CA CYS A 109 -12.20 0.32 10.72
C CYS A 109 -11.50 1.60 11.19
N VAL A 110 -12.07 2.24 12.22
CA VAL A 110 -11.52 3.47 12.80
C VAL A 110 -11.41 3.32 14.30
N ILE A 111 -10.27 3.74 14.84
CA ILE A 111 -10.05 3.91 16.28
C ILE A 111 -9.75 5.39 16.51
N GLY A 112 -10.57 6.04 17.31
CA GLY A 112 -10.46 7.48 17.53
C GLY A 112 -11.22 7.98 18.76
N SER A 113 -11.27 9.31 18.93
CA SER A 113 -12.04 9.90 20.00
C SER A 113 -13.55 9.74 19.75
N GLU A 114 -14.30 9.60 20.84
CA GLU A 114 -15.77 9.45 20.80
C GLU A 114 -16.44 10.58 19.98
N SER A 115 -16.01 11.82 20.18
CA SER A 115 -16.59 12.97 19.47
C SER A 115 -16.43 12.84 17.96
N LYS A 116 -15.25 12.45 17.47
CA LYS A 116 -14.99 12.32 16.03
C LYS A 116 -15.71 11.13 15.39
N ILE A 117 -15.82 10.04 16.11
CA ILE A 117 -16.59 8.88 15.62
C ILE A 117 -18.09 9.19 15.61
N THR A 118 -18.58 9.92 16.62
CA THR A 118 -19.98 10.33 16.69
C THR A 118 -20.37 11.31 15.58
N GLU A 119 -19.49 12.26 15.22
CA GLU A 119 -19.70 13.18 14.09
C GLU A 119 -19.94 12.45 12.76
N GLU A 120 -19.32 11.29 12.55
CA GLU A 120 -19.37 10.49 11.32
C GLU A 120 -20.07 9.13 11.52
N LYS A 121 -20.91 9.01 12.54
CA LYS A 121 -21.54 7.74 12.96
C LYS A 121 -22.29 7.02 11.83
N GLU A 122 -22.88 7.76 10.91
CA GLU A 122 -23.65 7.21 9.79
C GLU A 122 -22.78 6.39 8.79
N ARG A 123 -21.45 6.54 8.86
CA ARG A 123 -20.51 5.81 8.02
C ARG A 123 -20.18 4.41 8.56
N PHE A 124 -20.55 4.12 9.81
CA PHE A 124 -20.19 2.88 10.49
C PHE A 124 -21.42 2.03 10.78
N GLU A 125 -21.35 0.77 10.45
CA GLU A 125 -22.39 -0.21 10.81
C GLU A 125 -22.40 -0.49 12.31
N HIS A 126 -21.24 -0.41 12.95
CA HIS A 126 -21.06 -0.74 14.36
C HIS A 126 -20.06 0.20 15.03
N VAL A 127 -20.40 0.70 16.23
CA VAL A 127 -19.54 1.57 17.04
C VAL A 127 -19.52 1.03 18.48
N GLU A 128 -18.31 0.77 18.98
CA GLU A 128 -18.09 0.28 20.34
C GLU A 128 -17.16 1.21 21.13
N GLN A 129 -17.39 1.31 22.42
CA GLN A 129 -16.48 1.97 23.35
C GLN A 129 -15.42 0.98 23.81
N LEU A 130 -14.14 1.24 23.46
CA LEU A 130 -13.03 0.33 23.77
C LEU A 130 -12.46 0.53 25.18
N ILE A 131 -12.60 1.73 25.75
CA ILE A 131 -12.02 2.09 27.05
C ILE A 131 -13.14 2.72 27.88
N GLN A 132 -13.37 2.20 29.07
CA GLN A 132 -14.26 2.77 30.08
C GLN A 132 -13.50 3.69 31.02
#